data_e1de5d224df9cd491f64bc5236ee9511
#
_entry.id   e1de5d224df9cd491f64bc5236ee9511
#
_cell.length_a   1.000
_cell.length_b   1.000
_cell.length_c   1.000
_cell.angle_alpha   90.00
_cell.angle_beta   90.00
_cell.angle_gamma   90.00
#
_symmetry.space_group_name_H-M   'P 1'
#
loop_
_entity.id
_entity.type
_entity.pdbx_description
1 polymer ?
#
loop_
_entity_poly.entity_id
_entity_poly.type
_entity_poly.pdbx_seq_one_letter_code
_entity_poly.pdbx_strand_id
1 'polypeptide(L)'
;MDKQHYNELSLLSQEIYDQAADRLTNYCAGKYCGVSNDTTEQQLEDFLFVAEEVSTFLLGNALALLDAGEQEKELRTFTDNLRRLISAAQKKADGGMPPS
;
A
#
# COMPACT_ATOMS: atom_id res chain seq x y z
N MET A 1 14.99 17.04 6.94
CA MET A 1 15.54 16.09 5.96
C MET A 1 15.92 16.86 4.71
N ASP A 2 17.14 16.68 4.21
CA ASP A 2 17.54 17.37 3.00
C ASP A 2 16.92 16.70 1.76
N LYS A 3 16.96 17.42 0.65
CA LYS A 3 16.32 17.00 -0.60
C LYS A 3 16.92 15.70 -1.15
N GLN A 4 18.24 15.57 -1.06
CA GLN A 4 18.90 14.35 -1.56
C GLN A 4 18.49 13.13 -0.75
N HIS A 5 18.46 13.24 0.55
CA HIS A 5 18.04 12.16 1.43
C HIS A 5 16.58 11.79 1.20
N TYR A 6 15.73 12.79 1.04
CA TYR A 6 14.32 12.58 0.71
C TYR A 6 14.17 11.81 -0.61
N ASN A 7 14.93 12.20 -1.63
CA ASN A 7 14.88 11.52 -2.93
C ASN A 7 15.35 10.07 -2.83
N GLU A 8 16.39 9.81 -2.05
CA GLU A 8 16.89 8.46 -1.84
C GLU A 8 15.83 7.57 -1.18
N LEU A 9 15.17 8.10 -0.16
CA LEU A 9 14.10 7.35 0.52
C LEU A 9 12.88 7.13 -0.37
N SER A 10 12.55 8.11 -1.20
CA SER A 10 11.45 7.97 -2.16
C SER A 10 11.73 6.89 -3.18
N LEU A 11 12.96 6.83 -3.69
CA LEU A 11 13.37 5.78 -4.63
C LEU A 11 13.35 4.41 -3.95
N LEU A 12 13.86 4.33 -2.74
CA LEU A 12 13.84 3.08 -1.97
C LEU A 12 12.41 2.60 -1.74
N SER A 13 11.54 3.52 -1.37
CA SER A 13 10.11 3.20 -1.15
C SER A 13 9.47 2.66 -2.42
N GLN A 14 9.77 3.26 -3.57
CA GLN A 14 9.26 2.82 -4.85
C GLN A 14 9.77 1.41 -5.20
N GLU A 15 11.05 1.15 -4.96
CA GLU A 15 11.63 -0.18 -5.20
C GLU A 15 10.98 -1.25 -4.35
N ILE A 16 10.76 -0.96 -3.06
CA ILE A 16 10.09 -1.90 -2.14
C ILE A 16 8.67 -2.16 -2.60
N TYR A 17 7.96 -1.10 -2.99
CA TYR A 17 6.60 -1.21 -3.50
C TYR A 17 6.56 -2.09 -4.75
N ASP A 18 7.44 -1.83 -5.71
CA ASP A 18 7.48 -2.60 -6.96
C ASP A 18 7.76 -4.08 -6.70
N GLN A 19 8.69 -4.39 -5.81
CA GLN A 19 9.01 -5.76 -5.44
C GLN A 19 7.83 -6.45 -4.75
N ALA A 20 7.16 -5.75 -3.85
CA ALA A 20 6.00 -6.29 -3.15
C ALA A 20 4.86 -6.56 -4.13
N ALA A 21 4.59 -5.62 -5.04
CA ALA A 21 3.55 -5.77 -6.05
C ALA A 21 3.84 -6.96 -6.98
N ASP A 22 5.10 -7.10 -7.42
CA ASP A 22 5.49 -8.22 -8.27
C ASP A 22 5.34 -9.56 -7.56
N ARG A 23 5.75 -9.65 -6.31
CA ARG A 23 5.62 -10.89 -5.54
C ARG A 23 4.17 -11.27 -5.32
N LEU A 24 3.33 -10.31 -5.00
CA LEU A 24 1.90 -10.56 -4.82
C LEU A 24 1.23 -10.97 -6.13
N THR A 25 1.57 -10.31 -7.22
CA THR A 25 1.05 -10.64 -8.54
C THR A 25 1.45 -12.06 -8.94
N ASN A 26 2.72 -12.43 -8.73
CA ASN A 26 3.20 -13.76 -9.05
C ASN A 26 2.55 -14.84 -8.17
N TYR A 27 2.35 -14.55 -6.90
CA TYR A 27 1.66 -15.48 -6.01
C TYR A 27 0.23 -15.73 -6.50
N CYS A 28 -0.50 -14.66 -6.80
CA CYS A 28 -1.88 -14.79 -7.28
C CYS A 28 -1.95 -15.51 -8.62
N ALA A 29 -1.02 -15.22 -9.52
CA ALA A 29 -0.97 -15.89 -10.83
C ALA A 29 -0.76 -17.40 -10.68
N GLY A 30 0.11 -17.81 -9.74
CA GLY A 30 0.34 -19.22 -9.48
C GLY A 30 -0.83 -19.90 -8.79
N LYS A 31 -1.39 -19.25 -7.77
CA LYS A 31 -2.47 -19.83 -6.98
C LYS A 31 -3.78 -19.96 -7.74
N TYR A 32 -4.09 -18.96 -8.56
CA TYR A 32 -5.38 -18.89 -9.25
C TYR A 32 -5.30 -19.28 -10.72
N CYS A 33 -4.20 -19.88 -11.13
CA CYS A 33 -4.00 -20.35 -12.51
C CYS A 33 -5.06 -21.40 -12.86
N GLY A 34 -5.77 -21.18 -13.97
CA GLY A 34 -6.78 -22.11 -14.44
C GLY A 34 -8.09 -22.10 -13.68
N VAL A 35 -8.28 -21.17 -12.77
CA VAL A 35 -9.51 -21.03 -11.98
C VAL A 35 -10.42 -19.98 -12.62
N SER A 36 -11.73 -20.09 -12.37
CA SER A 36 -12.71 -19.22 -12.99
C SER A 36 -12.63 -17.77 -12.50
N ASN A 37 -13.39 -16.88 -13.15
CA ASN A 37 -13.39 -15.44 -12.87
C ASN A 37 -13.85 -15.06 -11.46
N ASP A 38 -14.38 -15.99 -10.68
CA ASP A 38 -14.86 -15.75 -9.32
C ASP A 38 -13.72 -15.53 -8.31
N THR A 39 -12.46 -15.65 -8.77
CA THR A 39 -11.30 -15.49 -7.89
C THR A 39 -10.89 -14.04 -7.64
N THR A 40 -11.51 -13.06 -8.34
CA THR A 40 -11.10 -11.65 -8.23
C THR A 40 -11.25 -11.12 -6.81
N GLU A 41 -12.37 -11.41 -6.15
CA GLU A 41 -12.59 -11.00 -4.77
C GLU A 41 -11.56 -11.64 -3.82
N GLN A 42 -11.28 -12.91 -4.06
CA GLN A 42 -10.31 -13.66 -3.26
C GLN A 42 -8.89 -13.12 -3.44
N GLN A 43 -8.52 -12.76 -4.66
CA GLN A 43 -7.24 -12.12 -4.92
C GLN A 43 -7.13 -10.78 -4.21
N LEU A 44 -8.21 -10.00 -4.20
CA LEU A 44 -8.24 -8.73 -3.49
C LEU A 44 -8.10 -8.93 -1.97
N GLU A 45 -8.78 -9.92 -1.42
CA GLU A 45 -8.65 -10.25 0.00
C GLU A 45 -7.23 -10.66 0.36
N ASP A 46 -6.60 -11.49 -0.46
CA ASP A 46 -5.22 -11.91 -0.26
C ASP A 46 -4.27 -10.69 -0.29
N PHE A 47 -4.50 -9.81 -1.25
CA PHE A 47 -3.71 -8.60 -1.42
C PHE A 47 -3.83 -7.70 -0.18
N LEU A 48 -5.06 -7.47 0.28
CA LEU A 48 -5.33 -6.66 1.46
C LEU A 48 -4.69 -7.26 2.71
N PHE A 49 -4.81 -8.58 2.88
CA PHE A 49 -4.21 -9.26 4.02
C PHE A 49 -2.71 -9.02 4.09
N VAL A 50 -2.01 -9.26 3.00
CA VAL A 50 -0.55 -9.09 2.97
C VAL A 50 -0.16 -7.63 3.14
N ALA A 51 -0.85 -6.71 2.48
CA ALA A 51 -0.56 -5.29 2.59
C ALA A 51 -0.73 -4.78 4.03
N GLU A 52 -1.80 -5.21 4.69
CA GLU A 52 -2.05 -4.83 6.08
C GLU A 52 -1.02 -5.43 7.02
N GLU A 53 -0.66 -6.70 6.85
CA GLU A 53 0.35 -7.35 7.67
C GLU A 53 1.72 -6.71 7.51
N VAL A 54 2.16 -6.48 6.29
CA VAL A 54 3.47 -5.86 6.03
C VAL A 54 3.51 -4.44 6.59
N SER A 55 2.47 -3.66 6.36
CA SER A 55 2.38 -2.29 6.87
C SER A 55 2.40 -2.26 8.40
N THR A 56 1.67 -3.19 9.03
CA THR A 56 1.61 -3.30 10.49
C THR A 56 2.99 -3.63 11.06
N PHE A 57 3.69 -4.60 10.48
CA PHE A 57 5.03 -4.96 10.96
C PHE A 57 6.02 -3.82 10.81
N LEU A 58 6.06 -3.19 9.64
CA LEU A 58 7.01 -2.10 9.39
C LEU A 58 6.70 -0.88 10.24
N LEU A 59 5.48 -0.41 10.19
CA LEU A 59 5.08 0.81 10.88
C LEU A 59 5.04 0.61 12.40
N GLY A 60 4.50 -0.52 12.85
CA GLY A 60 4.39 -0.81 14.28
C GLY A 60 5.73 -0.91 14.97
N ASN A 61 6.71 -1.57 14.34
CA ASN A 61 8.05 -1.67 14.90
C ASN A 61 8.73 -0.30 14.97
N ALA A 62 8.53 0.54 13.98
CA ALA A 62 9.07 1.89 13.97
C ALA A 62 8.41 2.76 15.07
N LEU A 63 7.07 2.69 15.15
CA LEU A 63 6.32 3.49 16.12
C LEU A 63 6.62 3.07 17.57
N ALA A 64 6.95 1.81 17.80
CA ALA A 64 7.28 1.31 19.14
C ALA A 64 8.49 2.02 19.73
N LEU A 65 9.32 2.64 18.90
CA LEU A 65 10.50 3.39 19.36
C LEU A 65 10.18 4.84 19.72
N LEU A 66 8.95 5.28 19.51
CA LEU A 66 8.52 6.65 19.76
C LEU A 66 7.69 6.73 21.05
N ASP A 67 7.61 7.94 21.64
CA ASP A 67 6.70 8.16 22.75
C ASP A 67 5.24 8.22 22.29
N ALA A 68 4.31 8.18 23.22
CA ALA A 68 2.88 8.09 22.93
C ALA A 68 2.37 9.26 22.08
N GLY A 69 2.85 10.48 22.33
CA GLY A 69 2.43 11.66 21.58
C GLY A 69 2.90 11.61 20.13
N GLU A 70 4.13 11.17 19.92
CA GLU A 70 4.69 11.00 18.58
C GLU A 70 4.00 9.86 17.83
N GLN A 71 3.69 8.76 18.54
CA GLN A 71 2.94 7.64 17.95
C GLN A 71 1.61 8.11 17.40
N GLU A 72 0.85 8.87 18.18
CA GLU A 72 -0.45 9.39 17.75
C GLU A 72 -0.33 10.31 16.54
N LYS A 73 0.68 11.17 16.55
CA LYS A 73 0.93 12.09 15.44
C LYS A 73 1.23 11.34 14.16
N GLU A 74 2.09 10.33 14.23
CA GLU A 74 2.47 9.53 13.06
C GLU A 74 1.31 8.68 12.54
N LEU A 75 0.51 8.11 13.43
CA LEU A 75 -0.67 7.34 13.04
C LEU A 75 -1.68 8.23 12.32
N ARG A 76 -1.86 9.44 12.80
CA ARG A 76 -2.77 10.41 12.17
C ARG A 76 -2.28 10.79 10.78
N THR A 77 -0.98 11.09 10.66
CA THR A 77 -0.36 11.43 9.39
C THR A 77 -0.51 10.26 8.39
N PHE A 78 -0.24 9.05 8.84
CA PHE A 78 -0.38 7.86 7.99
C PHE A 78 -1.81 7.66 7.51
N THR A 79 -2.77 7.79 8.42
CA THR A 79 -4.19 7.65 8.09
C THR A 79 -4.63 8.72 7.08
N ASP A 80 -4.20 9.97 7.28
CA ASP A 80 -4.54 11.06 6.37
C ASP A 80 -3.95 10.84 4.98
N ASN A 81 -2.71 10.36 4.91
CA ASN A 81 -2.06 10.06 3.65
C ASN A 81 -2.76 8.91 2.92
N LEU A 82 -3.18 7.87 3.64
CA LEU A 82 -3.95 6.78 3.06
C LEU A 82 -5.27 7.28 2.48
N ARG A 83 -5.98 8.11 3.20
CA ARG A 83 -7.26 8.66 2.73
C ARG A 83 -7.08 9.50 1.47
N ARG A 84 -6.01 10.29 1.41
CA ARG A 84 -5.70 11.09 0.21
C ARG A 84 -5.40 10.19 -0.98
N LEU A 85 -4.63 9.13 -0.77
CA LEU A 85 -4.31 8.18 -1.83
C LEU A 85 -5.55 7.46 -2.33
N ILE A 86 -6.41 7.01 -1.42
CA ILE A 86 -7.66 6.34 -1.77
C ILE A 86 -8.53 7.28 -2.60
N SER A 87 -8.69 8.52 -2.15
CA SER A 87 -9.50 9.51 -2.86
C SER A 87 -8.94 9.80 -4.25
N ALA A 88 -7.61 9.95 -4.36
CA ALA A 88 -6.96 10.20 -5.64
C ALA A 88 -7.12 9.03 -6.60
N ALA A 89 -6.97 7.80 -6.09
CA ALA A 89 -7.13 6.60 -6.89
C ALA A 89 -8.56 6.43 -7.38
N GLN A 90 -9.54 6.72 -6.52
CA GLN A 90 -10.96 6.66 -6.89
C GLN A 90 -11.32 7.72 -7.92
N LYS A 91 -10.82 8.95 -7.74
CA LYS A 91 -11.03 10.02 -8.72
C LYS A 91 -10.43 9.69 -10.07
N LYS A 92 -9.25 9.08 -10.08
CA LYS A 92 -8.59 8.67 -11.30
C LYS A 92 -9.38 7.58 -12.02
N ALA A 93 -9.92 6.62 -11.27
CA ALA A 93 -10.76 5.58 -11.83
C ALA A 93 -12.07 6.16 -12.39
N ASP A 94 -12.70 7.07 -11.65
CA ASP A 94 -13.93 7.73 -12.09
C ASP A 94 -13.66 8.70 -13.26
N GLY A 95 -12.54 9.44 -13.19
CA GLY A 95 -12.16 10.39 -14.23
C GLY A 95 -11.65 9.74 -15.49
N GLY A 96 -11.24 8.48 -15.42
CA GLY A 96 -10.88 7.68 -16.60
C GLY A 96 -12.09 7.22 -17.38
N MET A 97 -13.27 7.33 -16.82
CA MET A 97 -14.51 7.08 -17.52
C MET A 97 -15.12 8.40 -17.96
N PRO A 98 -15.22 8.66 -19.25
CA PRO A 98 -15.86 9.88 -19.70
C PRO A 98 -17.29 9.91 -19.19
N PRO A 99 -17.71 11.03 -18.61
CA PRO A 99 -19.11 11.16 -18.25
C PRO A 99 -19.92 11.04 -19.52
N SER A 100 -20.70 10.05 -19.52
CA SER A 100 -21.62 9.85 -20.65
C SER A 100 -22.62 10.98 -20.72
#